data_7b66bdb2939d0ded7146e3b854c90115
#
_entry.id   7b66bdb2939d0ded7146e3b854c90115
#
_cell.length_a   1.000
_cell.length_b   1.000
_cell.length_c   1.000
_cell.angle_alpha   90.00
_cell.angle_beta   90.00
_cell.angle_gamma   90.00
#
_symmetry.space_group_name_H-M   'P 1'
#
loop_
_entity.id
_entity.type
_entity.pdbx_description
1 polymer ?
#
loop_
_entity_poly.entity_id
_entity_poly.type
_entity_poly.pdbx_seq_one_letter_code
_entity_poly.pdbx_strand_id
1 'polypeptide(L)'
;MKQENTPKKGLTRREFLKRFHSAAAVTCASTWVGCTPGQKNTDVQTSEISSKKKGEMTYRITPNTGDKVSLLGYGCLRWASVLDKETGAIDQEGVNRLVDYAIEHGVNYFDTAPVYCNGECERVTGIALSRHPRDKYYIAAKISNLEPETWSREETLKMYYNSFKELQVDYIDYMMLHGVGMGGMEEIEGRFLNNGILDFLLEERKKGRIRNLGFSFHGDVKIFDWLLSQTDKYRWDFVQIQLNYVDWRHAQEEHARNINAEYLYGELAKRNIPAVIM
;
A
#
# COMPACT_ATOMS: atom_id res chain seq x y z
N MET A 1 14.88 -7.07 50.23
CA MET A 1 13.50 -6.94 49.74
C MET A 1 13.55 -7.13 48.24
N LYS A 2 13.11 -8.28 47.74
CA LYS A 2 13.01 -8.59 46.29
C LYS A 2 11.61 -8.18 45.83
N GLN A 3 11.53 -7.25 44.86
CA GLN A 3 10.26 -6.94 44.20
C GLN A 3 9.99 -8.00 43.11
N GLU A 4 8.90 -8.74 43.27
CA GLU A 4 8.38 -9.64 42.29
C GLU A 4 7.68 -8.85 41.14
N ASN A 5 8.24 -8.97 39.96
CA ASN A 5 7.63 -8.48 38.71
C ASN A 5 6.60 -9.50 38.23
N THR A 6 5.33 -9.24 38.46
CA THR A 6 4.22 -10.01 37.84
C THR A 6 3.99 -9.55 36.40
N PRO A 7 3.97 -10.45 35.41
CA PRO A 7 3.69 -10.08 34.02
C PRO A 7 2.22 -9.68 33.86
N LYS A 8 1.96 -8.49 33.29
CA LYS A 8 0.62 -8.03 32.92
C LYS A 8 0.05 -8.98 31.86
N LYS A 9 -1.00 -9.73 32.18
CA LYS A 9 -1.74 -10.57 31.24
C LYS A 9 -2.42 -9.68 30.19
N GLY A 10 -2.02 -9.83 28.93
CA GLY A 10 -2.70 -9.22 27.79
C GLY A 10 -4.14 -9.73 27.63
N LEU A 11 -5.03 -8.87 27.15
CA LEU A 11 -6.43 -9.19 26.87
C LEU A 11 -6.54 -10.32 25.84
N THR A 12 -7.34 -11.34 26.12
CA THR A 12 -7.63 -12.39 25.12
C THR A 12 -8.58 -11.86 24.04
N ARG A 13 -8.53 -12.44 22.83
CA ARG A 13 -9.43 -12.09 21.70
C ARG A 13 -10.91 -12.08 22.09
N ARG A 14 -11.32 -12.96 23.01
CA ARG A 14 -12.70 -13.06 23.48
C ARG A 14 -13.07 -11.91 24.43
N GLU A 15 -12.16 -11.42 25.24
CA GLU A 15 -12.38 -10.28 26.14
C GLU A 15 -12.39 -8.97 25.38
N PHE A 16 -11.58 -8.84 24.32
CA PHE A 16 -11.59 -7.71 23.39
C PHE A 16 -12.94 -7.59 22.68
N LEU A 17 -13.45 -8.68 22.09
CA LEU A 17 -14.74 -8.70 21.41
C LEU A 17 -15.91 -8.38 22.35
N LYS A 18 -15.87 -8.87 23.61
CA LYS A 18 -16.91 -8.56 24.60
C LYS A 18 -16.95 -7.07 24.95
N ARG A 19 -15.80 -6.42 25.08
CA ARG A 19 -15.72 -4.97 25.36
C ARG A 19 -16.21 -4.12 24.21
N PHE A 20 -16.01 -4.57 22.97
CA PHE A 20 -16.49 -3.87 21.75
C PHE A 20 -18.01 -3.90 21.63
N HIS A 21 -18.68 -5.00 21.99
CA HIS A 21 -20.14 -5.08 21.98
C HIS A 21 -20.81 -4.24 23.06
N SER A 22 -20.14 -3.98 24.17
CA SER A 22 -20.67 -3.15 25.24
C SER A 22 -20.61 -1.65 24.95
N ALA A 23 -19.69 -1.21 24.08
CA ALA A 23 -19.55 0.21 23.70
C ALA A 23 -20.53 0.63 22.60
N ALA A 24 -21.01 -0.32 21.77
CA ALA A 24 -21.96 -0.03 20.67
C ALA A 24 -23.42 0.10 21.12
N ALA A 25 -23.76 -0.28 22.35
CA ALA A 25 -25.14 -0.28 22.85
C ALA A 25 -25.60 1.01 23.56
N VAL A 26 -24.72 2.01 23.73
CA VAL A 26 -25.04 3.22 24.54
C VAL A 26 -25.34 4.47 23.68
N THR A 27 -25.27 4.41 22.33
CA THR A 27 -25.43 5.61 21.49
C THR A 27 -26.75 5.69 20.72
N CYS A 28 -27.79 4.98 21.10
CA CYS A 28 -29.11 5.06 20.47
C CYS A 28 -30.23 5.46 21.43
N ALA A 29 -30.06 6.53 22.22
CA ALA A 29 -31.21 7.17 22.87
C ALA A 29 -30.89 8.62 23.21
N SER A 30 -31.69 9.51 22.65
CA SER A 30 -31.78 10.98 22.84
C SER A 30 -31.10 11.80 21.73
N THR A 31 -31.87 12.44 20.81
CA THR A 31 -32.48 13.72 21.01
C THR A 31 -33.37 14.08 19.80
N TRP A 32 -34.63 14.25 20.06
CA TRP A 32 -35.53 15.10 19.28
C TRP A 32 -35.54 16.47 19.96
N VAL A 33 -35.13 17.53 19.26
CA VAL A 33 -35.68 18.91 19.43
C VAL A 33 -35.05 19.84 18.37
N GLY A 34 -35.90 20.54 17.58
CA GLY A 34 -35.76 21.96 17.22
C GLY A 34 -35.09 22.32 15.90
N CYS A 35 -35.94 22.68 14.92
CA CYS A 35 -35.56 23.43 13.72
C CYS A 35 -35.16 24.87 14.05
N THR A 36 -34.10 25.38 13.43
CA THR A 36 -33.94 26.78 12.98
C THR A 36 -33.08 26.85 11.72
N PRO A 37 -33.39 27.68 10.71
CA PRO A 37 -32.80 27.64 9.38
C PRO A 37 -31.61 28.60 9.26
N GLY A 38 -30.58 28.17 8.59
CA GLY A 38 -29.57 29.04 8.01
C GLY A 38 -28.12 28.77 8.33
N GLN A 39 -27.54 27.75 7.68
CA GLN A 39 -26.10 27.75 7.35
C GLN A 39 -25.85 26.77 6.20
N LYS A 40 -25.22 27.28 5.13
CA LYS A 40 -24.85 26.49 3.95
C LYS A 40 -23.85 25.42 4.35
N ASN A 41 -24.30 24.17 4.36
CA ASN A 41 -23.44 23.00 4.46
C ASN A 41 -22.80 22.74 3.10
N THR A 42 -21.50 22.77 3.04
CA THR A 42 -20.72 22.11 2.01
C THR A 42 -20.99 20.61 2.12
N ASP A 43 -21.69 20.07 1.13
CA ASP A 43 -21.99 18.65 1.02
C ASP A 43 -20.69 17.84 0.88
N VAL A 44 -20.23 17.28 2.00
CA VAL A 44 -19.39 16.10 1.96
C VAL A 44 -20.29 14.97 1.47
N GLN A 45 -20.16 14.59 0.22
CA GLN A 45 -20.79 13.39 -0.32
C GLN A 45 -20.36 12.18 0.52
N THR A 46 -21.13 11.86 1.54
CA THR A 46 -21.15 10.55 2.14
C THR A 46 -21.67 9.59 1.08
N SER A 47 -20.75 8.93 0.38
CA SER A 47 -21.08 7.82 -0.53
C SER A 47 -22.00 6.85 0.22
N GLU A 48 -23.19 6.65 -0.31
CA GLU A 48 -24.17 5.68 0.16
C GLU A 48 -23.48 4.34 0.44
N ILE A 49 -23.46 3.93 1.70
CA ILE A 49 -23.10 2.56 2.08
C ILE A 49 -24.30 1.71 1.63
N SER A 50 -24.32 1.36 0.35
CA SER A 50 -25.21 0.35 -0.18
C SER A 50 -25.11 -0.90 0.68
N SER A 51 -26.23 -1.48 1.07
CA SER A 51 -26.31 -2.73 1.80
C SER A 51 -25.74 -3.86 0.93
N LYS A 52 -24.40 -4.05 0.96
CA LYS A 52 -23.74 -5.12 0.22
C LYS A 52 -24.11 -6.47 0.83
N LYS A 53 -24.35 -7.45 -0.03
CA LYS A 53 -24.50 -8.84 0.39
C LYS A 53 -23.24 -9.30 1.12
N LYS A 54 -23.41 -10.05 2.20
CA LYS A 54 -22.29 -10.59 2.97
C LYS A 54 -21.39 -11.43 2.03
N GLY A 55 -20.11 -11.05 1.90
CA GLY A 55 -19.14 -11.74 1.05
C GLY A 55 -18.79 -11.01 -0.26
N GLU A 56 -19.45 -9.90 -0.61
CA GLU A 56 -19.04 -9.11 -1.77
C GLU A 56 -17.82 -8.24 -1.50
N MET A 57 -16.88 -8.20 -2.46
CA MET A 57 -15.71 -7.32 -2.40
C MET A 57 -16.13 -5.84 -2.41
N THR A 58 -15.52 -5.07 -1.53
CA THR A 58 -15.66 -3.61 -1.54
C THR A 58 -14.61 -3.00 -2.44
N TYR A 59 -15.00 -2.04 -3.26
CA TYR A 59 -14.09 -1.28 -4.13
C TYR A 59 -14.05 0.19 -3.75
N ARG A 60 -12.95 0.85 -4.09
CA ARG A 60 -12.79 2.30 -4.03
C ARG A 60 -12.39 2.81 -5.42
N ILE A 61 -12.83 4.02 -5.74
CA ILE A 61 -12.42 4.70 -6.97
C ILE A 61 -11.25 5.61 -6.63
N THR A 62 -10.15 5.46 -7.35
CA THR A 62 -9.01 6.36 -7.20
C THR A 62 -9.33 7.72 -7.83
N PRO A 63 -9.04 8.83 -7.14
CA PRO A 63 -9.49 10.16 -7.59
C PRO A 63 -8.80 10.60 -8.89
N ASN A 64 -7.56 10.18 -9.13
CA ASN A 64 -6.77 10.68 -10.26
C ASN A 64 -7.00 9.91 -11.57
N THR A 65 -7.22 8.59 -11.50
CA THR A 65 -7.35 7.74 -12.69
C THR A 65 -8.73 7.12 -12.86
N GLY A 66 -9.57 7.19 -11.83
CA GLY A 66 -10.88 6.55 -11.83
C GLY A 66 -10.82 5.02 -11.72
N ASP A 67 -9.67 4.45 -11.38
CA ASP A 67 -9.50 3.01 -11.21
C ASP A 67 -10.39 2.49 -10.09
N LYS A 68 -11.14 1.42 -10.36
CA LYS A 68 -11.99 0.73 -9.38
C LYS A 68 -11.17 -0.36 -8.69
N VAL A 69 -10.51 0.01 -7.58
CA VAL A 69 -9.59 -0.88 -6.85
C VAL A 69 -10.30 -1.59 -5.71
N SER A 70 -10.04 -2.90 -5.55
CA SER A 70 -10.55 -3.68 -4.42
C SER A 70 -9.98 -3.17 -3.10
N LEU A 71 -10.82 -3.12 -2.05
CA LEU A 71 -10.38 -2.67 -0.73
C LEU A 71 -9.32 -3.60 -0.13
N LEU A 72 -9.36 -4.88 -0.48
CA LEU A 72 -8.32 -5.86 -0.16
C LEU A 72 -7.39 -6.00 -1.37
N GLY A 73 -6.10 -5.69 -1.20
CA GLY A 73 -5.03 -6.00 -2.15
C GLY A 73 -4.30 -7.28 -1.78
N TYR A 74 -3.58 -7.85 -2.73
CA TYR A 74 -2.75 -9.03 -2.54
C TYR A 74 -1.26 -8.65 -2.49
N GLY A 75 -0.62 -8.84 -1.32
CA GLY A 75 0.82 -8.63 -1.13
C GLY A 75 1.63 -9.85 -1.58
N CYS A 76 2.34 -9.75 -2.70
CA CYS A 76 3.06 -10.85 -3.34
C CYS A 76 4.37 -11.26 -2.62
N LEU A 77 4.88 -10.45 -1.69
CA LEU A 77 6.08 -10.79 -0.90
C LEU A 77 5.98 -12.20 -0.26
N ARG A 78 4.77 -12.66 0.04
CA ARG A 78 4.55 -13.94 0.71
C ARG A 78 4.63 -15.17 -0.21
N TRP A 79 4.89 -15.01 -1.51
CA TRP A 79 5.23 -16.16 -2.38
C TRP A 79 6.43 -16.94 -1.86
N ALA A 80 7.36 -16.28 -1.14
CA ALA A 80 8.46 -16.94 -0.45
C ALA A 80 8.05 -18.01 0.58
N SER A 81 6.78 -18.08 0.99
CA SER A 81 6.21 -19.12 1.86
C SER A 81 5.36 -20.16 1.12
N VAL A 82 5.18 -20.02 -0.19
CA VAL A 82 4.49 -20.97 -1.06
C VAL A 82 5.53 -21.81 -1.76
N LEU A 83 6.05 -22.82 -1.07
CA LEU A 83 7.19 -23.60 -1.52
C LEU A 83 6.78 -25.01 -1.98
N ASP A 84 7.38 -25.45 -3.06
CA ASP A 84 7.40 -26.84 -3.46
C ASP A 84 8.17 -27.67 -2.41
N LYS A 85 7.56 -28.78 -1.97
CA LYS A 85 8.09 -29.59 -0.86
C LYS A 85 9.34 -30.40 -1.21
N GLU A 86 9.56 -30.67 -2.49
CA GLU A 86 10.66 -31.49 -2.96
C GLU A 86 11.87 -30.63 -3.29
N THR A 87 11.65 -29.48 -3.95
CA THR A 87 12.74 -28.63 -4.46
C THR A 87 13.06 -27.44 -3.56
N GLY A 88 12.12 -27.03 -2.69
CA GLY A 88 12.23 -25.81 -1.89
C GLY A 88 12.11 -24.51 -2.71
N ALA A 89 11.87 -24.60 -4.01
CA ALA A 89 11.59 -23.44 -4.87
C ALA A 89 10.16 -22.94 -4.66
N ILE A 90 9.84 -21.74 -5.18
CA ILE A 90 8.46 -21.25 -5.14
C ILE A 90 7.57 -22.17 -5.98
N ASP A 91 6.50 -22.70 -5.37
CA ASP A 91 5.49 -23.50 -6.07
C ASP A 91 4.64 -22.61 -6.98
N GLN A 92 5.01 -22.55 -8.27
CA GLN A 92 4.29 -21.74 -9.26
C GLN A 92 2.81 -22.13 -9.36
N GLU A 93 2.50 -23.42 -9.32
CA GLU A 93 1.10 -23.88 -9.37
C GLU A 93 0.33 -23.51 -8.11
N GLY A 94 0.98 -23.53 -6.95
CA GLY A 94 0.44 -22.99 -5.71
C GLY A 94 0.11 -21.51 -5.81
N VAL A 95 1.04 -20.72 -6.36
CA VAL A 95 0.82 -19.28 -6.62
C VAL A 95 -0.32 -19.07 -7.62
N ASN A 96 -0.36 -19.85 -8.72
CA ASN A 96 -1.43 -19.77 -9.73
C ASN A 96 -2.81 -19.97 -9.08
N ARG A 97 -2.97 -21.01 -8.26
CA ARG A 97 -4.24 -21.28 -7.55
C ARG A 97 -4.64 -20.15 -6.59
N LEU A 98 -3.68 -19.55 -5.90
CA LEU A 98 -3.96 -18.43 -4.98
C LEU A 98 -4.37 -17.16 -5.73
N VAL A 99 -3.75 -16.87 -6.87
CA VAL A 99 -4.11 -15.74 -7.73
C VAL A 99 -5.49 -15.96 -8.35
N ASP A 100 -5.77 -17.16 -8.88
CA ASP A 100 -7.09 -17.51 -9.42
C ASP A 100 -8.19 -17.30 -8.36
N TYR A 101 -7.97 -17.83 -7.15
CA TYR A 101 -8.90 -17.67 -6.04
C TYR A 101 -9.11 -16.20 -5.66
N ALA A 102 -8.03 -15.41 -5.60
CA ALA A 102 -8.11 -14.00 -5.26
C ALA A 102 -8.94 -13.21 -6.28
N ILE A 103 -8.69 -13.43 -7.59
CA ILE A 103 -9.44 -12.77 -8.67
C ILE A 103 -10.91 -13.19 -8.67
N GLU A 104 -11.21 -14.48 -8.50
CA GLU A 104 -12.59 -14.99 -8.41
C GLU A 104 -13.36 -14.34 -7.25
N HIS A 105 -12.68 -13.99 -6.16
CA HIS A 105 -13.27 -13.33 -4.99
C HIS A 105 -13.19 -11.80 -5.04
N GLY A 106 -12.84 -11.25 -6.22
CA GLY A 106 -12.91 -9.82 -6.50
C GLY A 106 -11.68 -9.01 -6.08
N VAL A 107 -10.58 -9.66 -5.67
CA VAL A 107 -9.29 -8.96 -5.51
C VAL A 107 -8.76 -8.61 -6.87
N ASN A 108 -8.41 -7.33 -7.07
CA ASN A 108 -7.88 -6.86 -8.34
C ASN A 108 -6.61 -5.99 -8.22
N TYR A 109 -5.97 -5.94 -7.05
CA TYR A 109 -4.73 -5.19 -6.82
C TYR A 109 -3.66 -6.13 -6.29
N PHE A 110 -2.55 -6.26 -7.04
CA PHE A 110 -1.44 -7.15 -6.71
C PHE A 110 -0.16 -6.35 -6.56
N ASP A 111 0.44 -6.39 -5.36
CA ASP A 111 1.59 -5.60 -4.97
C ASP A 111 2.86 -6.47 -4.92
N THR A 112 3.85 -6.13 -5.75
CA THR A 112 5.13 -6.82 -5.81
C THR A 112 6.33 -5.85 -5.81
N ALA A 113 7.53 -6.38 -5.89
CA ALA A 113 8.77 -5.60 -6.06
C ALA A 113 9.90 -6.49 -6.61
N PRO A 114 10.89 -5.91 -7.31
CA PRO A 114 12.04 -6.62 -7.86
C PRO A 114 12.86 -7.38 -6.80
N VAL A 115 12.95 -6.84 -5.59
CA VAL A 115 13.76 -7.43 -4.49
C VAL A 115 13.01 -8.49 -3.68
N TYR A 116 11.72 -8.70 -3.93
CA TYR A 116 10.93 -9.66 -3.16
C TYR A 116 11.29 -11.10 -3.57
N CYS A 117 11.24 -12.01 -2.60
CA CYS A 117 11.54 -13.44 -2.82
C CYS A 117 12.89 -13.67 -3.51
N ASN A 118 13.93 -12.94 -3.10
CA ASN A 118 15.27 -13.00 -3.72
C ASN A 118 15.26 -12.73 -5.25
N GLY A 119 14.35 -11.85 -5.72
CA GLY A 119 14.22 -11.47 -7.13
C GLY A 119 13.19 -12.27 -7.92
N GLU A 120 12.57 -13.30 -7.35
CA GLU A 120 11.67 -14.21 -8.05
C GLU A 120 10.18 -13.76 -8.05
N CYS A 121 9.80 -12.83 -7.15
CA CYS A 121 8.38 -12.50 -6.96
C CYS A 121 7.71 -11.90 -8.19
N GLU A 122 8.37 -11.02 -8.94
CA GLU A 122 7.78 -10.42 -10.15
C GLU A 122 7.54 -11.49 -11.22
N ARG A 123 8.51 -12.38 -11.46
CA ARG A 123 8.39 -13.47 -12.42
C ARG A 123 7.21 -14.39 -12.09
N VAL A 124 7.14 -14.87 -10.86
CA VAL A 124 6.05 -15.79 -10.43
C VAL A 124 4.70 -15.12 -10.49
N THR A 125 4.63 -13.82 -10.10
CA THR A 125 3.41 -13.01 -10.19
C THR A 125 3.00 -12.81 -11.64
N GLY A 126 3.93 -12.46 -12.52
CA GLY A 126 3.69 -12.28 -13.95
C GLY A 126 3.12 -13.53 -14.62
N ILE A 127 3.71 -14.70 -14.35
CA ILE A 127 3.21 -15.99 -14.86
C ILE A 127 1.78 -16.24 -14.36
N ALA A 128 1.49 -16.01 -13.09
CA ALA A 128 0.16 -16.27 -12.54
C ALA A 128 -0.89 -15.31 -13.11
N LEU A 129 -0.58 -14.00 -13.19
CA LEU A 129 -1.49 -12.97 -13.68
C LEU A 129 -1.71 -13.01 -15.20
N SER A 130 -0.71 -13.42 -16.00
CA SER A 130 -0.84 -13.54 -17.46
C SER A 130 -1.90 -14.54 -17.91
N ARG A 131 -2.37 -15.41 -17.02
CA ARG A 131 -3.46 -16.36 -17.23
C ARG A 131 -4.84 -15.69 -17.23
N HIS A 132 -4.92 -14.44 -16.79
CA HIS A 132 -6.15 -13.66 -16.69
C HIS A 132 -6.15 -12.48 -17.67
N PRO A 133 -7.32 -12.01 -18.13
CA PRO A 133 -7.40 -10.79 -18.95
C PRO A 133 -6.77 -9.60 -18.20
N ARG A 134 -5.95 -8.82 -18.91
CA ARG A 134 -5.17 -7.71 -18.31
C ARG A 134 -6.03 -6.62 -17.66
N ASP A 135 -7.26 -6.46 -18.10
CA ASP A 135 -8.24 -5.50 -17.56
C ASP A 135 -8.90 -5.95 -16.24
N LYS A 136 -8.62 -7.16 -15.78
CA LYS A 136 -9.18 -7.70 -14.53
C LYS A 136 -8.36 -7.39 -13.28
N TYR A 137 -7.14 -6.87 -13.46
CA TYR A 137 -6.26 -6.61 -12.33
C TYR A 137 -5.36 -5.39 -12.54
N TYR A 138 -4.92 -4.84 -11.43
CA TYR A 138 -3.90 -3.79 -11.35
C TYR A 138 -2.63 -4.38 -10.76
N ILE A 139 -1.48 -4.01 -11.33
CA ILE A 139 -0.17 -4.37 -10.84
C ILE A 139 0.48 -3.15 -10.19
N ALA A 140 0.95 -3.33 -8.95
CA ALA A 140 1.81 -2.41 -8.26
C ALA A 140 3.23 -2.97 -8.21
N ALA A 141 4.20 -2.22 -8.74
CA ALA A 141 5.62 -2.53 -8.74
C ALA A 141 6.43 -1.38 -8.13
N LYS A 142 7.71 -1.61 -7.88
CA LYS A 142 8.53 -0.65 -7.13
C LYS A 142 9.91 -0.47 -7.77
N ILE A 143 10.44 0.75 -7.70
CA ILE A 143 11.86 1.03 -7.94
C ILE A 143 12.62 0.69 -6.65
N SER A 144 13.22 -0.48 -6.61
CA SER A 144 13.83 -1.07 -5.42
C SER A 144 15.36 -0.95 -5.41
N ASN A 145 15.90 0.16 -5.88
CA ASN A 145 17.32 0.50 -5.83
C ASN A 145 17.75 0.84 -4.39
N LEU A 146 17.67 -0.14 -3.49
CA LEU A 146 17.84 0.05 -2.05
C LEU A 146 19.31 0.18 -1.66
N GLU A 147 20.20 -0.51 -2.36
CA GLU A 147 21.63 -0.53 -2.06
C GLU A 147 22.37 0.50 -2.91
N PRO A 148 23.41 1.18 -2.36
CA PRO A 148 24.17 2.24 -3.06
C PRO A 148 24.67 1.84 -4.45
N GLU A 149 25.05 0.56 -4.64
CA GLU A 149 25.52 0.01 -5.90
C GLU A 149 24.45 0.04 -7.01
N THR A 150 23.16 0.11 -6.61
CA THR A 150 22.00 0.14 -7.51
C THR A 150 21.49 1.56 -7.80
N TRP A 151 22.10 2.60 -7.20
CA TRP A 151 21.64 3.99 -7.33
C TRP A 151 21.99 4.64 -8.68
N SER A 152 22.92 4.06 -9.44
CA SER A 152 23.21 4.59 -10.76
C SER A 152 21.95 4.60 -11.65
N ARG A 153 21.87 5.57 -12.56
CA ARG A 153 20.79 5.61 -13.53
C ARG A 153 20.69 4.33 -14.34
N GLU A 154 21.82 3.78 -14.75
CA GLU A 154 21.90 2.58 -15.56
C GLU A 154 21.29 1.36 -14.83
N GLU A 155 21.74 1.08 -13.62
CA GLU A 155 21.22 -0.05 -12.84
C GLU A 155 19.73 0.12 -12.47
N THR A 156 19.31 1.33 -12.14
CA THR A 156 17.89 1.60 -11.87
C THR A 156 17.02 1.44 -13.11
N LEU A 157 17.46 1.88 -14.27
CA LEU A 157 16.72 1.67 -15.54
C LEU A 157 16.68 0.19 -15.92
N LYS A 158 17.75 -0.55 -15.73
CA LYS A 158 17.79 -2.00 -15.94
C LYS A 158 16.75 -2.69 -15.05
N MET A 159 16.69 -2.34 -13.77
CA MET A 159 15.66 -2.85 -12.84
C MET A 159 14.25 -2.49 -13.33
N TYR A 160 14.01 -1.23 -13.70
CA TYR A 160 12.73 -0.77 -14.21
C TYR A 160 12.25 -1.57 -15.42
N TYR A 161 13.08 -1.73 -16.45
CA TYR A 161 12.70 -2.51 -17.64
C TYR A 161 12.58 -4.00 -17.37
N ASN A 162 13.37 -4.55 -16.44
CA ASN A 162 13.24 -5.94 -16.06
C ASN A 162 11.91 -6.25 -15.39
N SER A 163 11.35 -5.32 -14.59
CA SER A 163 10.01 -5.49 -14.01
C SER A 163 8.93 -5.71 -15.06
N PHE A 164 8.94 -4.99 -16.18
CA PHE A 164 7.97 -5.21 -17.28
C PHE A 164 8.12 -6.60 -17.90
N LYS A 165 9.36 -7.04 -18.10
CA LYS A 165 9.68 -8.37 -18.65
C LYS A 165 9.22 -9.48 -17.70
N GLU A 166 9.58 -9.41 -16.43
CA GLU A 166 9.23 -10.43 -15.44
C GLU A 166 7.72 -10.48 -15.16
N LEU A 167 7.06 -9.32 -15.12
CA LEU A 167 5.61 -9.22 -14.96
C LEU A 167 4.83 -9.52 -16.24
N GLN A 168 5.50 -9.61 -17.42
CA GLN A 168 4.91 -9.89 -18.73
C GLN A 168 3.83 -8.87 -19.13
N VAL A 169 4.12 -7.56 -18.95
CA VAL A 169 3.17 -6.46 -19.19
C VAL A 169 3.78 -5.31 -19.99
N ASP A 170 2.94 -4.60 -20.74
CA ASP A 170 3.33 -3.40 -21.50
C ASP A 170 3.23 -2.13 -20.66
N TYR A 171 2.43 -2.13 -19.59
CA TYR A 171 2.27 -1.03 -18.65
C TYR A 171 2.09 -1.53 -17.21
N ILE A 172 2.53 -0.70 -16.26
CA ILE A 172 2.34 -0.92 -14.82
C ILE A 172 1.32 0.09 -14.31
N ASP A 173 0.32 -0.39 -13.56
CA ASP A 173 -0.77 0.47 -13.07
C ASP A 173 -0.30 1.39 -11.95
N TYR A 174 0.52 0.88 -11.03
CA TYR A 174 0.99 1.59 -9.84
C TYR A 174 2.49 1.40 -9.67
N MET A 175 3.27 2.44 -9.95
CA MET A 175 4.72 2.42 -9.73
C MET A 175 5.07 3.22 -8.49
N MET A 176 5.93 2.67 -7.63
CA MET A 176 6.35 3.31 -6.38
C MET A 176 7.86 3.50 -6.29
N LEU A 177 8.28 4.59 -5.68
CA LEU A 177 9.61 4.69 -5.07
C LEU A 177 9.61 3.81 -3.83
N HIS A 178 10.50 2.81 -3.75
CA HIS A 178 10.47 1.78 -2.71
C HIS A 178 11.15 2.19 -1.43
N GLY A 179 10.44 2.11 -0.29
CA GLY A 179 11.01 2.22 1.04
C GLY A 179 11.66 3.58 1.34
N VAL A 180 11.05 4.68 0.89
CA VAL A 180 11.56 6.02 1.15
C VAL A 180 11.42 6.41 2.62
N GLY A 181 12.40 7.19 3.13
CA GLY A 181 12.43 7.69 4.50
C GLY A 181 13.39 6.95 5.44
N MET A 182 14.04 5.87 4.99
CA MET A 182 14.95 5.08 5.83
C MET A 182 16.36 5.69 5.97
N GLY A 183 16.86 6.37 4.96
CA GLY A 183 18.23 6.91 4.89
C GLY A 183 18.32 8.45 4.79
N GLY A 184 17.24 9.17 5.04
CA GLY A 184 17.22 10.64 4.99
C GLY A 184 17.22 11.23 3.57
N MET A 185 17.56 12.53 3.46
CA MET A 185 17.55 13.23 2.17
C MET A 185 18.66 12.76 1.23
N GLU A 186 19.83 12.42 1.75
CA GLU A 186 20.95 11.90 0.94
C GLU A 186 20.54 10.66 0.15
N GLU A 187 19.80 9.77 0.78
CA GLU A 187 19.28 8.57 0.11
C GLU A 187 18.27 8.94 -1.00
N ILE A 188 17.35 9.87 -0.74
CA ILE A 188 16.39 10.34 -1.75
C ILE A 188 17.10 10.98 -2.94
N GLU A 189 18.07 11.84 -2.66
CA GLU A 189 18.87 12.50 -3.69
C GLU A 189 19.65 11.48 -4.53
N GLY A 190 20.35 10.54 -3.90
CA GLY A 190 21.13 9.52 -4.59
C GLY A 190 20.28 8.56 -5.41
N ARG A 191 19.17 8.08 -4.85
CA ARG A 191 18.32 7.07 -5.47
C ARG A 191 17.44 7.60 -6.59
N PHE A 192 16.98 8.86 -6.51
CA PHE A 192 15.89 9.31 -7.37
C PHE A 192 16.08 10.68 -8.03
N LEU A 193 16.81 11.60 -7.39
CA LEU A 193 16.93 12.97 -7.89
C LEU A 193 18.18 13.19 -8.73
N ASN A 194 19.37 12.95 -8.15
CA ASN A 194 20.66 13.26 -8.80
C ASN A 194 20.93 12.40 -10.04
N ASN A 195 20.35 11.19 -10.07
CA ASN A 195 20.44 10.27 -11.21
C ASN A 195 19.31 10.49 -12.24
N GLY A 196 18.39 11.43 -12.01
CA GLY A 196 17.28 11.77 -12.91
C GLY A 196 16.22 10.68 -13.07
N ILE A 197 16.13 9.71 -12.13
CA ILE A 197 15.15 8.63 -12.18
C ILE A 197 13.73 9.16 -11.97
N LEU A 198 13.54 10.11 -11.05
CA LEU A 198 12.19 10.63 -10.81
C LEU A 198 11.65 11.37 -12.05
N ASP A 199 12.48 12.18 -12.72
CA ASP A 199 12.09 12.85 -13.97
C ASP A 199 11.77 11.80 -15.07
N PHE A 200 12.55 10.73 -15.16
CA PHE A 200 12.28 9.63 -16.07
C PHE A 200 10.92 8.97 -15.78
N LEU A 201 10.59 8.70 -14.53
CA LEU A 201 9.30 8.10 -14.15
C LEU A 201 8.13 9.02 -14.49
N LEU A 202 8.29 10.34 -14.35
CA LEU A 202 7.28 11.31 -14.77
C LEU A 202 7.04 11.26 -16.28
N GLU A 203 8.09 11.11 -17.09
CA GLU A 203 7.97 10.96 -18.55
C GLU A 203 7.31 9.61 -18.91
N GLU A 204 7.66 8.53 -18.22
CA GLU A 204 7.02 7.22 -18.43
C GLU A 204 5.51 7.25 -18.08
N ARG A 205 5.12 8.02 -17.06
CA ARG A 205 3.71 8.27 -16.75
C ARG A 205 3.00 9.05 -17.85
N LYS A 206 3.62 10.09 -18.41
CA LYS A 206 3.07 10.83 -19.57
C LYS A 206 2.89 9.94 -20.80
N LYS A 207 3.79 8.98 -20.99
CA LYS A 207 3.70 7.99 -22.11
C LYS A 207 2.69 6.87 -21.84
N GLY A 208 2.12 6.79 -20.64
CA GLY A 208 1.17 5.75 -20.25
C GLY A 208 1.79 4.40 -19.89
N ARG A 209 3.11 4.28 -19.80
CA ARG A 209 3.78 3.06 -19.32
C ARG A 209 3.67 2.89 -17.81
N ILE A 210 3.50 3.98 -17.11
CA ILE A 210 3.08 4.03 -15.70
C ILE A 210 1.77 4.78 -15.65
N ARG A 211 0.74 4.23 -15.00
CA ARG A 211 -0.56 4.91 -14.87
C ARG A 211 -0.62 5.80 -13.64
N ASN A 212 -0.14 5.28 -12.49
CA ASN A 212 -0.07 5.98 -11.22
C ASN A 212 1.37 5.95 -10.69
N LEU A 213 1.86 7.09 -10.18
CA LEU A 213 3.17 7.21 -9.56
C LEU A 213 3.01 7.60 -8.10
N GLY A 214 3.65 6.86 -7.21
CA GLY A 214 3.62 7.09 -5.77
C GLY A 214 4.90 6.65 -5.09
N PHE A 215 4.84 6.47 -3.79
CA PHE A 215 5.96 5.94 -3.00
C PHE A 215 5.47 5.09 -1.84
N SER A 216 6.29 4.12 -1.42
CA SER A 216 6.10 3.40 -0.16
C SER A 216 7.00 4.02 0.89
N PHE A 217 6.43 4.30 2.06
CA PHE A 217 7.08 5.08 3.09
C PHE A 217 7.39 4.26 4.34
N HIS A 218 8.63 4.42 4.84
CA HIS A 218 9.10 3.91 6.12
C HIS A 218 10.10 4.92 6.72
N GLY A 219 9.92 5.31 7.99
CA GLY A 219 10.95 6.00 8.74
C GLY A 219 10.72 7.51 8.95
N ASP A 220 11.67 8.36 8.57
CA ASP A 220 11.70 9.78 8.98
C ASP A 220 10.55 10.61 8.41
N VAL A 221 9.70 11.14 9.29
CA VAL A 221 8.56 11.99 8.95
C VAL A 221 8.97 13.26 8.18
N LYS A 222 10.18 13.78 8.37
CA LYS A 222 10.68 14.94 7.62
C LYS A 222 10.79 14.65 6.14
N ILE A 223 11.15 13.42 5.78
CA ILE A 223 11.19 12.98 4.39
C ILE A 223 9.78 12.85 3.82
N PHE A 224 8.85 12.32 4.61
CA PHE A 224 7.45 12.26 4.23
C PHE A 224 6.87 13.65 3.94
N ASP A 225 7.07 14.59 4.86
CA ASP A 225 6.60 15.97 4.73
C ASP A 225 7.24 16.67 3.53
N TRP A 226 8.53 16.44 3.32
CA TRP A 226 9.23 16.97 2.15
C TRP A 226 8.64 16.42 0.84
N LEU A 227 8.42 15.09 0.74
CA LEU A 227 7.80 14.51 -0.46
C LEU A 227 6.39 15.06 -0.70
N LEU A 228 5.58 15.22 0.35
CA LEU A 228 4.26 15.83 0.23
C LEU A 228 4.31 17.31 -0.16
N SER A 229 5.33 18.05 0.28
CA SER A 229 5.55 19.44 -0.17
C SER A 229 5.87 19.55 -1.65
N GLN A 230 6.35 18.49 -2.28
CA GLN A 230 6.65 18.41 -3.71
C GLN A 230 5.46 17.93 -4.57
N THR A 231 4.27 17.81 -4.00
CA THR A 231 3.09 17.27 -4.70
C THR A 231 2.74 18.05 -5.97
N ASP A 232 2.88 19.37 -5.97
CA ASP A 232 2.62 20.20 -7.16
C ASP A 232 3.57 19.87 -8.31
N LYS A 233 4.82 19.50 -7.99
CA LYS A 233 5.83 19.13 -8.98
C LYS A 233 5.67 17.69 -9.47
N TYR A 234 5.53 16.75 -8.54
CA TYR A 234 5.55 15.31 -8.85
C TYR A 234 4.17 14.71 -9.02
N ARG A 235 3.14 15.32 -8.43
CA ARG A 235 1.74 14.86 -8.46
C ARG A 235 1.65 13.39 -8.04
N TRP A 236 1.82 13.15 -6.74
CA TRP A 236 1.68 11.80 -6.18
C TRP A 236 0.25 11.31 -6.34
N ASP A 237 0.06 10.19 -7.02
CA ASP A 237 -1.26 9.61 -7.28
C ASP A 237 -1.74 8.74 -6.11
N PHE A 238 -0.80 8.24 -5.30
CA PHE A 238 -1.05 7.44 -4.09
C PHE A 238 0.20 7.36 -3.23
N VAL A 239 0.05 6.94 -1.98
CA VAL A 239 1.16 6.63 -1.07
C VAL A 239 0.87 5.36 -0.29
N GLN A 240 1.85 4.46 -0.21
CA GLN A 240 1.77 3.26 0.59
C GLN A 240 2.38 3.52 1.96
N ILE A 241 1.61 3.27 3.03
CA ILE A 241 2.03 3.48 4.42
C ILE A 241 1.78 2.23 5.26
N GLN A 242 2.62 2.03 6.28
CA GLN A 242 2.38 1.01 7.28
C GLN A 242 1.34 1.50 8.27
N LEU A 243 0.25 0.74 8.41
CA LEU A 243 -0.84 1.04 9.31
C LEU A 243 -1.58 -0.25 9.68
N ASN A 244 -1.66 -0.53 10.97
CA ASN A 244 -2.44 -1.66 11.49
C ASN A 244 -2.96 -1.34 12.91
N TYR A 245 -3.72 -2.24 13.54
CA TYR A 245 -4.33 -1.95 14.86
C TYR A 245 -3.32 -1.88 15.99
N VAL A 246 -2.11 -2.42 15.81
CA VAL A 246 -1.03 -2.38 16.79
C VAL A 246 -0.25 -1.08 16.65
N ASP A 247 0.05 -0.67 15.41
CA ASP A 247 0.98 0.41 15.04
C ASP A 247 0.26 1.71 14.64
N TRP A 248 -0.92 2.00 15.20
CA TRP A 248 -1.65 3.21 14.81
C TRP A 248 -0.99 4.50 15.31
N ARG A 249 -0.64 4.55 16.60
CA ARG A 249 -0.10 5.76 17.24
C ARG A 249 1.30 5.59 17.81
N HIS A 250 1.65 4.39 18.21
CA HIS A 250 2.88 4.07 18.94
C HIS A 250 3.79 3.12 18.13
N ALA A 251 3.70 3.17 16.83
CA ALA A 251 4.43 2.29 15.93
C ALA A 251 5.96 2.31 16.15
N GLN A 252 6.50 3.44 16.58
CA GLN A 252 7.94 3.60 16.88
C GLN A 252 8.38 2.77 18.09
N GLU A 253 7.49 2.45 19.02
CA GLU A 253 7.78 1.63 20.19
C GLU A 253 7.99 0.16 19.78
N GLU A 254 7.33 -0.25 18.68
CA GLU A 254 7.44 -1.62 18.13
C GLU A 254 8.63 -1.74 17.18
N HIS A 255 8.84 -0.74 16.32
CA HIS A 255 9.94 -0.74 15.36
C HIS A 255 10.32 0.68 14.93
N ALA A 256 11.62 0.98 14.91
CA ALA A 256 12.14 2.33 14.59
C ALA A 256 11.79 2.84 13.17
N ARG A 257 11.43 1.95 12.24
CA ARG A 257 11.00 2.30 10.88
C ARG A 257 9.50 2.58 10.76
N ASN A 258 8.73 2.26 11.80
CA ASN A 258 7.33 2.56 11.86
C ASN A 258 7.15 3.92 12.54
N ILE A 259 6.26 4.73 12.05
CA ILE A 259 5.94 6.02 12.66
C ILE A 259 4.43 6.16 12.82
N ASN A 260 4.02 7.20 13.54
CA ASN A 260 2.64 7.48 13.83
C ASN A 260 1.77 7.48 12.55
N ALA A 261 1.10 6.38 12.28
CA ALA A 261 0.28 6.19 11.09
C ALA A 261 -0.95 7.12 11.06
N GLU A 262 -1.43 7.56 12.22
CA GLU A 262 -2.51 8.56 12.33
C GLU A 262 -2.08 9.88 11.69
N TYR A 263 -0.85 10.33 11.94
CA TYR A 263 -0.29 11.52 11.29
C TYR A 263 -0.17 11.33 9.78
N LEU A 264 0.47 10.25 9.33
CA LEU A 264 0.68 9.98 7.91
C LEU A 264 -0.65 9.94 7.15
N TYR A 265 -1.61 9.18 7.65
CA TYR A 265 -2.92 9.06 7.04
C TYR A 265 -3.66 10.40 7.02
N GLY A 266 -3.57 11.17 8.11
CA GLY A 266 -4.17 12.50 8.21
C GLY A 266 -3.62 13.48 7.18
N GLU A 267 -2.30 13.48 6.94
CA GLU A 267 -1.64 14.34 5.95
C GLU A 267 -2.00 13.97 4.50
N LEU A 268 -2.13 12.68 4.22
CA LEU A 268 -2.60 12.19 2.91
C LEU A 268 -4.07 12.57 2.67
N ALA A 269 -4.92 12.39 3.68
CA ALA A 269 -6.36 12.73 3.58
C ALA A 269 -6.58 14.23 3.32
N LYS A 270 -5.83 15.12 3.99
CA LYS A 270 -5.89 16.58 3.75
C LYS A 270 -5.58 16.97 2.30
N ARG A 271 -4.78 16.16 1.60
CA ARG A 271 -4.35 16.40 0.21
C ARG A 271 -5.13 15.57 -0.81
N ASN A 272 -6.12 14.81 -0.35
CA ASN A 272 -6.87 13.87 -1.17
C ASN A 272 -5.96 12.87 -1.92
N ILE A 273 -4.87 12.43 -1.29
CA ILE A 273 -3.96 11.41 -1.81
C ILE A 273 -4.39 10.05 -1.24
N PRO A 274 -4.74 9.07 -2.08
CA PRO A 274 -5.09 7.72 -1.63
C PRO A 274 -3.96 7.05 -0.84
N ALA A 275 -4.30 6.46 0.31
CA ALA A 275 -3.40 5.63 1.08
C ALA A 275 -3.59 4.15 0.72
N VAL A 276 -2.51 3.47 0.33
CA VAL A 276 -2.43 2.01 0.27
C VAL A 276 -1.82 1.53 1.58
N ILE A 277 -2.49 0.59 2.24
CA ILE A 277 -2.11 0.13 3.58
C ILE A 277 -1.36 -1.19 3.48
N MET A 278 -0.17 -1.27 4.13
CA MET A 278 0.63 -2.48 4.24
C MET A 278 0.81 -2.91 5.70
#